data_44c851f28f7db1e9613d232f23d99c65
#
_entry.id   44c851f28f7db1e9613d232f23d99c65
#
_cell.length_a   1.000
_cell.length_b   1.000
_cell.length_c   1.000
_cell.angle_alpha   90.00
_cell.angle_beta   90.00
_cell.angle_gamma   90.00
#
_symmetry.space_group_name_H-M   'P 1'
#
loop_
_entity.id
_entity.type
_entity.pdbx_description
1 polymer ?
#
loop_
_entity_poly.entity_id
_entity_poly.type
_entity_poly.pdbx_seq_one_letter_code
_entity_poly.pdbx_strand_id
1 'polypeptide(L)'
;MEVKKISISYEEYEDGEPLASSDLKLIDEATTALKGSYAPYSDFHVGAALLMENGDIIRGSNQENAAYPSGLCAERVALFHANSERPGEIIVSLAITGKADHFKSNEPITPCGACRQVIAETEKRQNSKIRIIMKGEMGNTRIVDGIANLLPMMFQGEQLKKQLK
;
A
#
# COMPACT_ATOMS: atom_id res chain seq x y z
N MET A 1 -5.53 6.91 36.33
CA MET A 1 -5.40 6.19 35.05
C MET A 1 -6.47 6.74 34.12
N GLU A 2 -6.09 7.21 32.93
CA GLU A 2 -7.01 7.73 31.91
C GLU A 2 -7.03 6.76 30.74
N VAL A 3 -8.21 6.36 30.27
CA VAL A 3 -8.38 5.55 29.05
C VAL A 3 -8.64 6.46 27.88
N LYS A 4 -7.74 6.46 26.87
CA LYS A 4 -7.91 7.19 25.61
C LYS A 4 -8.40 6.25 24.52
N LYS A 5 -9.28 6.74 23.64
CA LYS A 5 -9.80 5.99 22.48
C LYS A 5 -9.22 6.56 21.21
N ILE A 6 -8.91 5.69 20.26
CA ILE A 6 -8.53 6.05 18.89
C ILE A 6 -9.61 5.51 17.97
N SER A 7 -10.10 6.33 17.05
CA SER A 7 -11.04 5.92 16.00
C SER A 7 -10.31 5.84 14.68
N ILE A 8 -10.63 4.84 13.87
CA ILE A 8 -10.20 4.72 12.48
C ILE A 8 -11.44 4.80 11.58
N SER A 9 -11.27 5.27 10.36
CA SER A 9 -12.33 5.33 9.35
C SER A 9 -11.84 4.77 8.03
N TYR A 10 -12.72 4.12 7.29
CA TYR A 10 -12.51 3.65 5.93
C TYR A 10 -13.82 3.70 5.14
N GLU A 11 -13.71 3.81 3.83
CA GLU A 11 -14.81 3.61 2.90
C GLU A 11 -14.83 2.13 2.50
N GLU A 12 -16.01 1.52 2.43
CA GLU A 12 -16.18 0.17 1.92
C GLU A 12 -17.21 0.19 0.80
N TYR A 13 -16.82 -0.31 -0.35
CA TYR A 13 -17.64 -0.45 -1.54
C TYR A 13 -17.92 -1.93 -1.75
N GLU A 14 -19.19 -2.31 -1.87
CA GLU A 14 -19.57 -3.67 -2.22
C GLU A 14 -19.12 -4.03 -3.65
N ASP A 15 -19.03 -5.31 -3.94
CA ASP A 15 -18.65 -5.77 -5.27
C ASP A 15 -19.68 -5.31 -6.31
N GLY A 16 -19.19 -4.60 -7.34
CA GLY A 16 -20.04 -3.97 -8.37
C GLY A 16 -20.50 -2.55 -8.05
N GLU A 17 -20.25 -2.02 -6.86
CA GLU A 17 -20.52 -0.60 -6.60
C GLU A 17 -19.57 0.32 -7.39
N PRO A 18 -20.08 1.48 -7.86
CA PRO A 18 -19.25 2.37 -8.69
C PRO A 18 -18.16 3.05 -7.88
N LEU A 19 -16.91 2.79 -8.25
CA LEU A 19 -15.72 3.50 -7.78
C LEU A 19 -15.42 4.70 -8.71
N ALA A 20 -14.67 5.67 -8.20
CA ALA A 20 -14.13 6.73 -9.03
C ALA A 20 -13.29 6.16 -10.18
N SER A 21 -13.35 6.74 -11.36
CA SER A 21 -12.61 6.26 -12.55
C SER A 21 -11.10 6.24 -12.33
N SER A 22 -10.58 7.18 -11.53
CA SER A 22 -9.16 7.20 -11.13
C SER A 22 -8.79 5.99 -10.27
N ASP A 23 -9.66 5.59 -9.33
CA ASP A 23 -9.43 4.45 -8.43
C ASP A 23 -9.47 3.14 -9.22
N LEU A 24 -10.47 2.99 -10.13
CA LEU A 24 -10.56 1.84 -11.04
C LEU A 24 -9.29 1.70 -11.90
N LYS A 25 -8.85 2.80 -12.52
CA LYS A 25 -7.62 2.79 -13.31
C LYS A 25 -6.42 2.33 -12.49
N LEU A 26 -6.30 2.81 -11.26
CA LEU A 26 -5.16 2.46 -10.41
C LEU A 26 -5.23 0.99 -9.94
N ILE A 27 -6.42 0.45 -9.70
CA ILE A 27 -6.63 -0.99 -9.43
C ILE A 27 -6.22 -1.83 -10.64
N ASP A 28 -6.57 -1.42 -11.86
CA ASP A 28 -6.18 -2.12 -13.09
C ASP A 28 -4.66 -2.12 -13.29
N GLU A 29 -4.00 -1.02 -12.92
CA GLU A 29 -2.54 -0.91 -12.94
C GLU A 29 -1.87 -1.83 -11.90
N ALA A 30 -2.43 -1.91 -10.69
CA ALA A 30 -1.99 -2.86 -9.67
C ALA A 30 -2.22 -4.32 -10.13
N THR A 31 -3.35 -4.60 -10.79
CA THR A 31 -3.65 -5.91 -11.37
C THR A 31 -2.65 -6.28 -12.48
N THR A 32 -2.28 -5.31 -13.30
CA THR A 32 -1.24 -5.50 -14.33
C THR A 32 0.11 -5.83 -13.70
N ALA A 33 0.43 -5.25 -12.55
CA ALA A 33 1.68 -5.51 -11.83
C ALA A 33 1.80 -6.95 -11.31
N LEU A 34 0.70 -7.70 -11.14
CA LEU A 34 0.72 -9.13 -10.75
C LEU A 34 1.59 -9.98 -11.68
N LYS A 35 1.70 -9.61 -12.96
CA LYS A 35 2.52 -10.35 -13.95
C LYS A 35 4.01 -10.36 -13.61
N GLY A 36 4.49 -9.39 -12.83
CA GLY A 36 5.87 -9.30 -12.39
C GLY A 36 6.14 -9.97 -11.04
N SER A 37 5.12 -10.54 -10.40
CA SER A 37 5.26 -11.21 -9.11
C SER A 37 6.14 -12.45 -9.19
N TYR A 38 7.04 -12.60 -8.24
CA TYR A 38 7.83 -13.80 -8.03
C TYR A 38 7.46 -14.41 -6.67
N ALA A 39 6.63 -15.44 -6.68
CA ALA A 39 6.02 -16.01 -5.48
C ALA A 39 6.10 -17.56 -5.43
N PRO A 40 7.31 -18.17 -5.59
CA PRO A 40 7.44 -19.62 -5.70
C PRO A 40 7.24 -20.38 -4.38
N TYR A 41 7.09 -19.71 -3.27
CA TYR A 41 6.93 -20.31 -1.94
C TYR A 41 5.50 -20.23 -1.43
N SER A 42 4.82 -19.13 -1.72
CA SER A 42 3.45 -18.89 -1.22
C SER A 42 2.35 -19.11 -2.25
N ASP A 43 2.69 -19.09 -3.54
CA ASP A 43 1.73 -19.05 -4.65
C ASP A 43 0.71 -17.91 -4.50
N PHE A 44 1.15 -16.83 -3.81
CA PHE A 44 0.35 -15.63 -3.56
C PHE A 44 0.98 -14.41 -4.23
N HIS A 45 0.34 -13.94 -5.28
CA HIS A 45 0.79 -12.85 -6.12
C HIS A 45 0.17 -11.54 -5.67
N VAL A 46 0.98 -10.52 -5.43
CA VAL A 46 0.53 -9.18 -5.04
C VAL A 46 1.06 -8.15 -6.02
N GLY A 47 0.17 -7.27 -6.45
CA GLY A 47 0.49 -6.12 -7.27
C GLY A 47 0.14 -4.82 -6.55
N ALA A 48 0.97 -3.82 -6.74
CA ALA A 48 0.77 -2.47 -6.24
C ALA A 48 0.98 -1.45 -7.36
N ALA A 49 0.23 -0.35 -7.32
CA ALA A 49 0.40 0.78 -8.22
C ALA A 49 0.30 2.09 -7.44
N LEU A 50 1.24 2.99 -7.68
CA LEU A 50 1.25 4.35 -7.13
C LEU A 50 0.81 5.31 -8.20
N LEU A 51 -0.05 6.27 -7.86
CA LEU A 51 -0.35 7.45 -8.67
C LEU A 51 0.47 8.62 -8.13
N MET A 52 1.32 9.18 -8.97
CA MET A 52 2.09 10.38 -8.67
C MET A 52 1.23 11.63 -8.95
N GLU A 53 1.57 12.76 -8.33
CA GLU A 53 0.85 14.04 -8.51
C GLU A 53 0.89 14.54 -9.97
N ASN A 54 1.96 14.23 -10.71
CA ASN A 54 2.08 14.55 -12.14
C ASN A 54 1.26 13.62 -13.07
N GLY A 55 0.54 12.63 -12.50
CA GLY A 55 -0.27 11.65 -13.23
C GLY A 55 0.47 10.39 -13.67
N ASP A 56 1.76 10.27 -13.42
CA ASP A 56 2.53 9.06 -13.70
C ASP A 56 2.14 7.92 -12.76
N ILE A 57 2.31 6.69 -13.26
CA ILE A 57 2.01 5.48 -12.50
C ILE A 57 3.27 4.63 -12.34
N ILE A 58 3.57 4.26 -11.11
CA ILE A 58 4.69 3.38 -10.76
C ILE A 58 4.13 2.09 -10.20
N ARG A 59 4.53 0.95 -10.80
CA ARG A 59 4.07 -0.38 -10.40
C ARG A 59 5.11 -1.10 -9.55
N GLY A 60 4.64 -2.00 -8.70
CA GLY A 60 5.47 -2.95 -7.97
C GLY A 60 4.76 -4.29 -7.83
N SER A 61 5.52 -5.35 -7.68
CA SER A 61 5.02 -6.70 -7.42
C SER A 61 5.85 -7.37 -6.32
N ASN A 62 5.27 -8.30 -5.57
CA ASN A 62 6.00 -9.01 -4.53
C ASN A 62 7.14 -9.85 -5.13
N GLN A 63 8.28 -9.85 -4.43
CA GLN A 63 9.48 -10.57 -4.80
C GLN A 63 9.89 -11.44 -3.62
N GLU A 64 9.58 -12.72 -3.68
CA GLU A 64 9.99 -13.67 -2.65
C GLU A 64 11.46 -14.04 -2.78
N ASN A 65 12.02 -14.57 -1.72
CA ASN A 65 13.39 -15.02 -1.67
C ASN A 65 13.53 -16.21 -0.72
N ALA A 66 14.38 -17.18 -1.03
CA ALA A 66 14.71 -18.31 -0.14
C ALA A 66 15.23 -17.81 1.21
N ALA A 67 15.96 -16.69 1.23
CA ALA A 67 16.27 -15.94 2.44
C ALA A 67 15.06 -15.02 2.75
N TYR A 68 14.08 -15.50 3.46
CA TYR A 68 12.80 -14.83 3.70
C TYR A 68 12.90 -13.34 4.09
N PRO A 69 13.84 -12.91 4.95
CA PRO A 69 14.00 -11.48 5.26
C PRO A 69 14.35 -10.60 4.06
N SER A 70 14.89 -11.18 2.98
CA SER A 70 15.25 -10.45 1.75
C SER A 70 14.08 -10.22 0.81
N GLY A 71 12.95 -10.91 1.03
CA GLY A 71 11.74 -10.72 0.23
C GLY A 71 11.10 -9.35 0.44
N LEU A 72 10.47 -8.83 -0.62
CA LEU A 72 9.76 -7.54 -0.59
C LEU A 72 8.30 -7.70 -1.02
N CYS A 73 7.40 -7.06 -0.27
CA CYS A 73 6.00 -6.88 -0.69
C CYS A 73 5.92 -5.89 -1.86
N ALA A 74 4.88 -6.02 -2.68
CA ALA A 74 4.62 -5.19 -3.85
C ALA A 74 4.63 -3.68 -3.53
N GLU A 75 4.01 -3.29 -2.41
CA GLU A 75 3.95 -1.91 -1.96
C GLU A 75 5.34 -1.33 -1.70
N ARG A 76 6.23 -2.10 -1.06
CA ARG A 76 7.61 -1.65 -0.80
C ARG A 76 8.44 -1.58 -2.07
N VAL A 77 8.24 -2.49 -3.01
CA VAL A 77 8.89 -2.42 -4.33
C VAL A 77 8.49 -1.13 -5.04
N ALA A 78 7.18 -0.82 -5.11
CA ALA A 78 6.70 0.40 -5.74
C ALA A 78 7.20 1.67 -5.02
N LEU A 79 7.06 1.74 -3.69
CA LEU A 79 7.43 2.91 -2.89
C LEU A 79 8.93 3.19 -2.92
N PHE A 80 9.78 2.17 -2.82
CA PHE A 80 11.23 2.35 -2.86
C PHE A 80 11.69 2.76 -4.25
N HIS A 81 11.09 2.19 -5.31
CA HIS A 81 11.36 2.61 -6.67
C HIS A 81 10.98 4.09 -6.87
N ALA A 82 9.76 4.48 -6.51
CA ALA A 82 9.30 5.85 -6.62
C ALA A 82 10.21 6.83 -5.87
N ASN A 83 10.51 6.53 -4.61
CA ASN A 83 11.35 7.39 -3.77
C ASN A 83 12.81 7.49 -4.24
N SER A 84 13.32 6.47 -4.93
CA SER A 84 14.69 6.43 -5.47
C SER A 84 14.81 7.19 -6.80
N GLU A 85 13.89 6.91 -7.73
CA GLU A 85 13.95 7.48 -9.08
C GLU A 85 13.40 8.91 -9.15
N ARG A 86 12.50 9.24 -8.23
CA ARG A 86 11.77 10.52 -8.21
C ARG A 86 11.75 11.15 -6.83
N PRO A 87 12.92 11.47 -6.26
CA PRO A 87 13.01 12.04 -4.91
C PRO A 87 12.28 13.39 -4.84
N GLY A 88 11.35 13.49 -3.89
CA GLY A 88 10.58 14.72 -3.65
C GLY A 88 9.27 14.85 -4.44
N GLU A 89 8.98 13.94 -5.37
CA GLU A 89 7.65 13.89 -5.99
C GLU A 89 6.60 13.32 -5.03
N ILE A 90 5.37 13.82 -5.12
CA ILE A 90 4.26 13.44 -4.25
C ILE A 90 3.54 12.21 -4.80
N ILE A 91 3.33 11.22 -3.94
CA ILE A 91 2.47 10.07 -4.18
C ILE A 91 1.07 10.41 -3.66
N VAL A 92 0.09 10.42 -4.56
CA VAL A 92 -1.31 10.77 -4.24
C VAL A 92 -2.09 9.56 -3.77
N SER A 93 -1.93 8.43 -4.46
CA SER A 93 -2.69 7.21 -4.17
C SER A 93 -1.84 5.95 -4.34
N LEU A 94 -2.21 4.90 -3.62
CA LEU A 94 -1.66 3.55 -3.70
C LEU A 94 -2.82 2.55 -3.84
N ALA A 95 -2.85 1.78 -4.92
CA ALA A 95 -3.73 0.61 -5.02
C ALA A 95 -2.94 -0.67 -4.76
N ILE A 96 -3.59 -1.62 -4.07
CA ILE A 96 -3.05 -2.94 -3.75
C ILE A 96 -4.08 -3.98 -4.17
N THR A 97 -3.64 -5.00 -4.89
CA THR A 97 -4.46 -6.16 -5.21
C THR A 97 -3.63 -7.43 -5.11
N GLY A 98 -4.31 -8.57 -5.03
CA GLY A 98 -3.62 -9.86 -4.95
C GLY A 98 -4.46 -11.00 -5.48
N LYS A 99 -3.76 -12.06 -5.87
CA LYS A 99 -4.32 -13.30 -6.39
C LYS A 99 -3.56 -14.49 -5.83
N ALA A 100 -4.27 -15.54 -5.42
CA ALA A 100 -3.69 -16.83 -5.08
C ALA A 100 -3.95 -17.84 -6.18
N ASP A 101 -3.01 -18.79 -6.41
CA ASP A 101 -3.18 -19.83 -7.44
C ASP A 101 -4.16 -20.93 -7.01
N HIS A 102 -4.33 -21.13 -5.70
CA HIS A 102 -5.09 -22.26 -5.16
C HIS A 102 -6.45 -21.89 -4.54
N PHE A 103 -6.74 -20.59 -4.36
CA PHE A 103 -8.01 -20.12 -3.84
C PHE A 103 -8.32 -18.71 -4.36
N LYS A 104 -9.58 -18.30 -4.29
CA LYS A 104 -9.98 -16.93 -4.61
C LYS A 104 -10.06 -16.09 -3.35
N SER A 105 -9.38 -14.95 -3.38
CA SER A 105 -9.46 -13.98 -2.28
C SER A 105 -10.69 -13.09 -2.47
N ASN A 106 -11.62 -13.18 -1.54
CA ASN A 106 -12.84 -12.34 -1.50
C ASN A 106 -12.67 -11.12 -0.57
N GLU A 107 -11.57 -11.08 0.21
CA GLU A 107 -11.28 -9.98 1.10
C GLU A 107 -10.28 -9.02 0.48
N PRO A 108 -10.40 -7.71 0.75
CA PRO A 108 -9.42 -6.73 0.32
C PRO A 108 -8.01 -7.05 0.86
N ILE A 109 -7.02 -6.98 -0.01
CA ILE A 109 -5.61 -7.22 0.36
C ILE A 109 -5.10 -5.98 1.08
N THR A 110 -4.83 -6.12 2.38
CA THR A 110 -4.32 -5.03 3.21
C THR A 110 -2.79 -5.04 3.31
N PRO A 111 -2.13 -3.88 3.39
CA PRO A 111 -0.68 -3.82 3.55
C PRO A 111 -0.24 -4.42 4.89
N CYS A 112 0.82 -5.21 4.88
CA CYS A 112 1.42 -5.76 6.09
C CYS A 112 2.02 -4.68 6.99
N GLY A 113 2.36 -5.00 8.24
CA GLY A 113 2.90 -4.03 9.19
C GLY A 113 4.15 -3.29 8.72
N ALA A 114 5.07 -3.99 8.02
CA ALA A 114 6.26 -3.37 7.45
C ALA A 114 5.91 -2.38 6.32
N CYS A 115 4.96 -2.72 5.46
CA CYS A 115 4.48 -1.82 4.41
C CYS A 115 3.77 -0.60 4.99
N ARG A 116 2.95 -0.77 6.04
CA ARG A 116 2.32 0.35 6.75
C ARG A 116 3.34 1.33 7.30
N GLN A 117 4.44 0.84 7.88
CA GLN A 117 5.50 1.70 8.39
C GLN A 117 6.23 2.46 7.26
N VAL A 118 6.47 1.82 6.11
CA VAL A 118 7.08 2.50 4.95
C VAL A 118 6.15 3.57 4.37
N ILE A 119 4.84 3.29 4.28
CA ILE A 119 3.84 4.28 3.86
C ILE A 119 3.83 5.47 4.82
N ALA A 120 3.86 5.21 6.15
CA ALA A 120 3.89 6.26 7.17
C ALA A 120 5.11 7.19 7.02
N GLU A 121 6.29 6.63 6.77
CA GLU A 121 7.51 7.41 6.54
C GLU A 121 7.43 8.21 5.23
N THR A 122 6.79 7.64 4.19
CA THR A 122 6.57 8.33 2.90
C THR A 122 5.62 9.52 3.08
N GLU A 123 4.46 9.34 3.73
CA GLU A 123 3.52 10.43 4.03
C GLU A 123 4.19 11.57 4.83
N LYS A 124 5.02 11.20 5.80
CA LYS A 124 5.78 12.17 6.59
C LYS A 124 6.78 12.95 5.73
N ARG A 125 7.54 12.27 4.85
CA ARG A 125 8.53 12.91 3.97
C ARG A 125 7.89 13.90 3.01
N GLN A 126 6.75 13.55 2.43
CA GLN A 126 6.02 14.38 1.48
C GLN A 126 5.04 15.37 2.14
N ASN A 127 4.84 15.29 3.46
CA ASN A 127 3.90 16.08 4.25
C ASN A 127 2.47 16.08 3.68
N SER A 128 2.06 14.95 3.12
CA SER A 128 0.69 14.73 2.60
C SER A 128 0.30 13.26 2.74
N LYS A 129 -1.00 13.02 2.86
CA LYS A 129 -1.57 11.68 2.98
C LYS A 129 -1.58 10.96 1.63
N ILE A 130 -1.57 9.64 1.69
CA ILE A 130 -1.75 8.75 0.54
C ILE A 130 -3.13 8.09 0.65
N ARG A 131 -3.96 8.19 -0.39
CA ARG A 131 -5.20 7.44 -0.50
C ARG A 131 -4.86 5.97 -0.80
N ILE A 132 -5.24 5.05 0.09
CA ILE A 132 -4.87 3.64 -0.03
C ILE A 132 -6.11 2.84 -0.41
N ILE A 133 -6.06 2.21 -1.57
CA ILE A 133 -7.14 1.42 -2.18
C ILE A 133 -6.75 -0.05 -2.08
N MET A 134 -7.58 -0.84 -1.44
CA MET A 134 -7.35 -2.25 -1.15
C MET A 134 -8.43 -3.09 -1.81
N LYS A 135 -8.06 -3.98 -2.73
CA LYS A 135 -8.96 -4.86 -3.47
C LYS A 135 -8.43 -6.29 -3.42
N GLY A 136 -9.33 -7.27 -3.25
CA GLY A 136 -9.05 -8.67 -3.50
C GLY A 136 -9.21 -9.04 -4.98
N GLU A 137 -9.07 -10.32 -5.32
CA GLU A 137 -9.41 -10.82 -6.66
C GLU A 137 -10.90 -10.62 -6.96
N MET A 138 -11.73 -10.75 -5.93
CA MET A 138 -13.19 -10.52 -5.95
C MET A 138 -13.61 -9.80 -4.66
N GLY A 139 -14.91 -9.53 -4.51
CA GLY A 139 -15.49 -8.96 -3.29
C GLY A 139 -15.29 -7.45 -3.15
N ASN A 140 -15.39 -6.98 -1.92
CA ASN A 140 -15.43 -5.56 -1.60
C ASN A 140 -14.09 -4.84 -1.87
N THR A 141 -14.19 -3.52 -2.02
CA THR A 141 -13.03 -2.62 -2.05
C THR A 141 -13.04 -1.78 -0.79
N ARG A 142 -11.90 -1.69 -0.08
CA ARG A 142 -11.73 -0.79 1.06
C ARG A 142 -10.76 0.32 0.71
N ILE A 143 -11.11 1.53 1.11
CA ILE A 143 -10.30 2.72 0.85
C ILE A 143 -10.10 3.48 2.16
N VAL A 144 -8.87 3.89 2.43
CA VAL A 144 -8.54 4.74 3.57
C VAL A 144 -7.80 5.99 3.12
N ASP A 145 -8.08 7.11 3.76
CA ASP A 145 -7.35 8.36 3.56
C ASP A 145 -6.28 8.52 4.64
N GLY A 146 -5.07 8.17 4.27
CA GLY A 146 -3.89 8.24 5.14
C GLY A 146 -3.66 6.99 5.98
N ILE A 147 -2.37 6.70 6.17
CA ILE A 147 -1.89 5.50 6.86
C ILE A 147 -2.27 5.43 8.34
N ALA A 148 -2.57 6.57 8.98
CA ALA A 148 -3.00 6.62 10.38
C ALA A 148 -4.26 5.77 10.64
N ASN A 149 -5.10 5.54 9.63
CA ASN A 149 -6.26 4.65 9.72
C ASN A 149 -5.88 3.16 9.73
N LEU A 150 -4.68 2.80 9.28
CA LEU A 150 -4.19 1.41 9.28
C LEU A 150 -3.07 1.19 10.32
N LEU A 151 -2.44 2.27 10.80
CA LEU A 151 -1.35 2.23 11.79
C LEU A 151 -1.50 3.38 12.79
N PRO A 152 -2.53 3.35 13.68
CA PRO A 152 -2.86 4.48 14.54
C PRO A 152 -1.80 4.82 15.60
N MET A 153 -0.91 3.89 15.96
CA MET A 153 0.23 4.11 16.86
C MET A 153 1.55 3.81 16.14
N MET A 154 1.79 4.52 15.03
CA MET A 154 2.97 4.31 14.22
C MET A 154 4.25 4.78 14.92
N PHE A 155 5.37 4.10 14.64
CA PHE A 155 6.68 4.58 15.03
C PHE A 155 7.08 5.81 14.20
N GLN A 156 7.53 6.87 14.89
CA GLN A 156 7.95 8.12 14.25
C GLN A 156 9.40 8.46 14.63
N GLY A 157 10.20 8.80 13.63
CA GLY A 157 11.63 9.03 13.80
C GLY A 157 12.00 10.35 14.51
N GLU A 158 11.03 11.21 14.86
CA GLU A 158 11.31 12.43 15.63
C GLU A 158 11.93 12.15 16.99
N GLN A 159 11.52 11.05 17.62
CA GLN A 159 12.08 10.61 18.91
C GLN A 159 13.56 10.20 18.81
N LEU A 160 14.05 9.95 17.60
CA LEU A 160 15.45 9.59 17.34
C LEU A 160 16.33 10.83 17.09
N LYS A 161 15.74 11.97 16.80
CA LYS A 161 16.48 13.22 16.62
C LYS A 161 16.94 13.70 17.99
N LYS A 162 18.21 13.44 18.35
CA LYS A 162 18.83 14.14 19.45
C LYS A 162 18.77 15.63 19.16
N GLN A 163 18.15 16.38 20.05
CA GLN A 163 18.33 17.83 20.04
C GLN A 163 19.82 18.08 20.28
N LEU A 164 20.56 18.37 19.22
CA LEU A 164 21.89 18.96 19.35
C LEU A 164 21.66 20.34 19.95
N LYS A 165 21.98 20.46 21.24
CA LYS A 165 22.10 21.75 21.93
C LYS A 165 23.36 22.42 21.47
#